data_cb1fbb854a38d6ba4129b08e3729368c
#
_entry.id   cb1fbb854a38d6ba4129b08e3729368c
#
_cell.length_a   1.000
_cell.length_b   1.000
_cell.length_c   1.000
_cell.angle_alpha   90.00
_cell.angle_beta   90.00
_cell.angle_gamma   90.00
#
_symmetry.space_group_name_H-M   'P 1'
#
loop_
_entity.id
_entity.type
_entity.pdbx_description
1 polymer ?
#
loop_
_entity_poly.entity_id
_entity_poly.type
_entity_poly.pdbx_seq_one_letter_code
_entity_poly.pdbx_strand_id
1 'polypeptide(L)'
;MSTPSLAREVAEDTVRHWYSAECNTQAAARRMRFSRQTVQSRLERAKQLFPEMFIEANNSPSHEWTLPQFHEIEIDNGTVLIGSDAHIWPHNETIMMKAFARLSKELKPRVIVLNGDILDGARVSRHGSLLGQNAPKLTAEINAAHQWIDTLYKPAERVWTMGNHDQRVDNYLANNAPELDDYAGRLSDRFPQWKFCWATMINNLEVRHRFRSGIHAGWNSALHSGISTVTGHTHQLQVTAVRNRNGTHWGIECGMLGDPSHKAFEYAEGSTSRAQSGFVVVTFRNGIMMPPETVELIDGRPVFRGNWIV
;
A
#
# COMPACT_ATOMS: atom_id res chain seq x y z
N MET A 1 -47.68 20.21 -21.02
CA MET A 1 -47.01 19.21 -21.88
C MET A 1 -46.50 18.10 -21.01
N SER A 2 -47.07 16.89 -21.12
CA SER A 2 -46.63 15.74 -20.34
C SER A 2 -45.23 15.33 -20.82
N THR A 3 -44.29 15.26 -19.93
CA THR A 3 -42.91 14.78 -20.22
C THR A 3 -42.98 13.31 -20.67
N PRO A 4 -42.36 12.91 -21.79
CA PRO A 4 -42.44 11.54 -22.27
C PRO A 4 -41.97 10.55 -21.21
N SER A 5 -42.71 9.45 -21.03
CA SER A 5 -42.32 8.39 -20.09
C SER A 5 -41.03 7.71 -20.57
N LEU A 6 -40.06 7.50 -19.69
CA LEU A 6 -38.88 6.68 -19.98
C LEU A 6 -39.33 5.23 -20.04
N ALA A 7 -39.10 4.53 -21.16
CA ALA A 7 -39.38 3.11 -21.27
C ALA A 7 -38.48 2.32 -20.30
N ARG A 8 -39.02 1.28 -19.68
CA ARG A 8 -38.29 0.45 -18.68
C ARG A 8 -37.00 -0.14 -19.23
N GLU A 9 -37.03 -0.66 -20.47
CA GLU A 9 -35.84 -1.21 -21.14
C GLU A 9 -34.72 -0.18 -21.33
N VAL A 10 -35.09 1.08 -21.63
CA VAL A 10 -34.11 2.18 -21.77
C VAL A 10 -33.54 2.57 -20.40
N ALA A 11 -34.34 2.50 -19.36
CA ALA A 11 -33.88 2.71 -17.99
C ALA A 11 -32.89 1.60 -17.56
N GLU A 12 -33.25 0.34 -17.75
CA GLU A 12 -32.42 -0.83 -17.43
C GLU A 12 -31.09 -0.78 -18.16
N ASP A 13 -31.07 -0.51 -19.45
CA ASP A 13 -29.85 -0.40 -20.24
C ASP A 13 -28.97 0.77 -19.74
N THR A 14 -29.58 1.92 -19.45
CA THR A 14 -28.84 3.09 -18.95
C THR A 14 -28.24 2.83 -17.58
N VAL A 15 -29.00 2.22 -16.67
CA VAL A 15 -28.54 1.89 -15.29
C VAL A 15 -27.43 0.84 -15.34
N ARG A 16 -27.56 -0.20 -16.17
CA ARG A 16 -26.53 -1.23 -16.37
C ARG A 16 -25.20 -0.62 -16.85
N HIS A 17 -25.25 0.24 -17.86
CA HIS A 17 -24.03 0.91 -18.36
C HIS A 17 -23.45 1.87 -17.34
N TRP A 18 -24.27 2.51 -16.52
CA TRP A 18 -23.81 3.41 -15.46
C TRP A 18 -23.10 2.65 -14.34
N TYR A 19 -23.65 1.51 -13.87
CA TYR A 19 -22.98 0.65 -12.91
C TYR A 19 -21.69 0.05 -13.47
N SER A 20 -21.72 -0.46 -14.71
CA SER A 20 -20.50 -0.99 -15.35
C SER A 20 -19.42 0.07 -15.59
N ALA A 21 -19.75 1.33 -15.47
CA ALA A 21 -18.85 2.48 -15.51
C ALA A 21 -18.56 3.05 -14.11
N GLU A 22 -18.69 2.25 -13.05
CA GLU A 22 -18.44 2.64 -11.67
C GLU A 22 -19.20 3.91 -11.24
N CYS A 23 -20.45 3.97 -11.60
CA CYS A 23 -21.31 5.14 -11.36
C CYS A 23 -20.81 6.45 -12.00
N ASN A 24 -19.89 6.38 -12.95
CA ASN A 24 -19.37 7.53 -13.67
C ASN A 24 -20.21 7.83 -14.92
N THR A 25 -21.04 8.87 -14.82
CA THR A 25 -21.95 9.27 -15.90
C THR A 25 -21.24 9.65 -17.21
N GLN A 26 -20.02 10.21 -17.14
CA GLN A 26 -19.24 10.55 -18.34
C GLN A 26 -18.70 9.30 -19.04
N ALA A 27 -18.24 8.30 -18.28
CA ALA A 27 -17.78 7.03 -18.83
C ALA A 27 -18.94 6.22 -19.41
N ALA A 28 -20.09 6.16 -18.75
CA ALA A 28 -21.30 5.54 -19.25
C ALA A 28 -21.77 6.19 -20.56
N ALA A 29 -21.77 7.53 -20.63
CA ALA A 29 -22.16 8.27 -21.82
C ALA A 29 -21.27 7.94 -23.04
N ARG A 30 -19.96 7.80 -22.85
CA ARG A 30 -19.03 7.37 -23.90
C ARG A 30 -19.33 5.95 -24.39
N ARG A 31 -19.58 5.00 -23.48
CA ARG A 31 -19.91 3.60 -23.81
C ARG A 31 -21.23 3.51 -24.59
N MET A 32 -22.22 4.26 -24.16
CA MET A 32 -23.56 4.30 -24.81
C MET A 32 -23.62 5.17 -26.05
N ARG A 33 -22.57 5.92 -26.38
CA ARG A 33 -22.52 6.90 -27.48
C ARG A 33 -23.61 7.99 -27.38
N PHE A 34 -23.92 8.42 -26.14
CA PHE A 34 -24.81 9.51 -25.84
C PHE A 34 -24.08 10.70 -25.21
N SER A 35 -24.76 11.86 -25.16
CA SER A 35 -24.23 12.98 -24.38
C SER A 35 -24.30 12.67 -22.86
N ARG A 36 -23.39 13.22 -22.06
CA ARG A 36 -23.45 13.14 -20.61
C ARG A 36 -24.79 13.60 -20.06
N GLN A 37 -25.33 14.70 -20.61
CA GLN A 37 -26.61 15.26 -20.19
C GLN A 37 -27.78 14.31 -20.46
N THR A 38 -27.76 13.60 -21.60
CA THR A 38 -28.77 12.59 -21.94
C THR A 38 -28.75 11.44 -20.94
N VAL A 39 -27.56 10.90 -20.61
CA VAL A 39 -27.44 9.81 -19.66
C VAL A 39 -27.84 10.26 -18.25
N GLN A 40 -27.40 11.43 -17.82
CA GLN A 40 -27.80 11.99 -16.53
C GLN A 40 -29.32 12.15 -16.40
N SER A 41 -29.98 12.73 -17.41
CA SER A 41 -31.44 12.90 -17.43
C SER A 41 -32.18 11.55 -17.40
N ARG A 42 -31.65 10.53 -18.10
CA ARG A 42 -32.22 9.16 -18.07
C ARG A 42 -32.06 8.53 -16.68
N LEU A 43 -30.91 8.67 -16.03
CA LEU A 43 -30.67 8.16 -14.67
C LEU A 43 -31.58 8.81 -13.63
N GLU A 44 -31.74 10.14 -13.69
CA GLU A 44 -32.63 10.86 -12.78
C GLU A 44 -34.08 10.40 -12.94
N ARG A 45 -34.53 10.18 -14.16
CA ARG A 45 -35.85 9.64 -14.44
C ARG A 45 -36.00 8.19 -14.06
N ALA A 46 -34.97 7.36 -14.32
CA ALA A 46 -34.97 5.97 -13.90
C ALA A 46 -35.09 5.87 -12.38
N LYS A 47 -34.38 6.71 -11.60
CA LYS A 47 -34.50 6.78 -10.13
C LYS A 47 -35.90 7.12 -9.65
N GLN A 48 -36.62 7.98 -10.39
CA GLN A 48 -37.98 8.36 -10.04
C GLN A 48 -39.01 7.29 -10.40
N LEU A 49 -38.87 6.64 -11.55
CA LEU A 49 -39.85 5.69 -12.08
C LEU A 49 -39.61 4.26 -11.66
N PHE A 50 -38.36 3.90 -11.42
CA PHE A 50 -37.90 2.53 -11.17
C PHE A 50 -36.84 2.52 -10.07
N PRO A 51 -37.16 2.99 -8.84
CA PRO A 51 -36.18 3.07 -7.74
C PRO A 51 -35.58 1.71 -7.41
N GLU A 52 -36.30 0.60 -7.65
CA GLU A 52 -35.83 -0.75 -7.43
C GLU A 52 -34.55 -1.09 -8.23
N MET A 53 -34.34 -0.49 -9.41
CA MET A 53 -33.13 -0.70 -10.22
C MET A 53 -31.87 -0.17 -9.54
N PHE A 54 -32.01 0.70 -8.55
CA PHE A 54 -30.90 1.28 -7.79
C PHE A 54 -30.75 0.65 -6.41
N ILE A 55 -31.75 -0.13 -5.98
CA ILE A 55 -31.76 -0.80 -4.67
C ILE A 55 -31.08 -2.17 -4.78
N GLU A 56 -31.26 -2.89 -5.87
CA GLU A 56 -30.64 -4.22 -6.06
C GLU A 56 -29.12 -4.15 -6.11
N ALA A 57 -28.55 -3.06 -6.59
CA ALA A 57 -27.09 -2.87 -6.56
C ALA A 57 -26.56 -2.57 -5.15
N ASN A 58 -27.42 -2.13 -4.22
CA ASN A 58 -27.06 -1.98 -2.80
C ASN A 58 -27.34 -3.27 -1.99
N ASN A 59 -28.05 -4.26 -2.57
CA ASN A 59 -28.43 -5.51 -1.91
C ASN A 59 -27.67 -6.74 -2.41
N SER A 60 -26.79 -6.65 -3.38
CA SER A 60 -25.69 -7.58 -3.43
C SER A 60 -25.01 -7.47 -2.07
N PRO A 61 -24.75 -8.57 -1.33
CA PRO A 61 -23.82 -8.53 -0.25
C PRO A 61 -22.48 -8.15 -0.91
N SER A 62 -22.25 -6.85 -1.08
CA SER A 62 -20.92 -6.36 -1.19
C SER A 62 -20.28 -6.86 0.10
N HIS A 63 -19.47 -7.89 0.02
CA HIS A 63 -18.42 -8.02 0.97
C HIS A 63 -17.66 -6.68 0.83
N GLU A 64 -18.11 -5.66 1.58
CA GLU A 64 -17.37 -4.45 1.79
C GLU A 64 -16.11 -4.86 2.54
N TRP A 65 -15.19 -5.46 1.78
CA TRP A 65 -13.86 -5.66 2.27
C TRP A 65 -13.14 -4.32 2.23
N THR A 66 -13.33 -3.57 3.28
CA THR A 66 -12.56 -2.36 3.54
C THR A 66 -11.47 -2.72 4.52
N LEU A 67 -10.22 -2.64 4.08
CA LEU A 67 -9.09 -2.63 5.01
C LEU A 67 -9.32 -1.52 6.04
N PRO A 68 -9.05 -1.78 7.33
CA PRO A 68 -9.06 -0.73 8.33
C PRO A 68 -8.20 0.43 7.85
N GLN A 69 -8.74 1.64 7.92
CA GLN A 69 -7.98 2.83 7.56
C GLN A 69 -6.79 3.01 8.49
N PHE A 70 -7.01 2.76 9.78
CA PHE A 70 -5.98 2.79 10.80
C PHE A 70 -6.03 1.53 11.66
N HIS A 71 -4.85 1.04 12.04
CA HIS A 71 -4.65 0.10 13.13
C HIS A 71 -3.88 0.83 14.24
N GLU A 72 -4.48 0.92 15.42
CA GLU A 72 -3.93 1.70 16.55
C GLU A 72 -3.18 0.78 17.51
N ILE A 73 -2.01 1.21 17.96
CA ILE A 73 -1.13 0.49 18.89
C ILE A 73 -0.61 1.48 19.92
N GLU A 74 -0.65 1.09 21.18
CA GLU A 74 -0.01 1.83 22.26
C GLU A 74 1.24 1.11 22.75
N ILE A 75 2.34 1.83 22.86
CA ILE A 75 3.62 1.35 23.37
C ILE A 75 4.11 2.30 24.44
N ASP A 76 4.24 1.82 25.65
CA ASP A 76 4.88 2.57 26.72
C ASP A 76 6.42 2.51 26.57
N ASN A 77 6.99 1.31 26.52
CA ASN A 77 8.43 1.10 26.36
C ASN A 77 8.73 -0.01 25.35
N GLY A 78 9.68 0.26 24.45
CA GLY A 78 10.15 -0.73 23.48
C GLY A 78 10.53 -0.15 22.14
N THR A 79 10.88 -1.02 21.20
CA THR A 79 11.25 -0.66 19.85
C THR A 79 10.18 -1.09 18.84
N VAL A 80 10.08 -0.34 17.76
CA VAL A 80 9.34 -0.65 16.54
C VAL A 80 10.37 -0.79 15.42
N LEU A 81 10.30 -1.87 14.68
CA LEU A 81 11.12 -2.10 13.50
C LEU A 81 10.25 -1.91 12.25
N ILE A 82 10.63 -1.00 11.36
CA ILE A 82 9.85 -0.60 10.20
C ILE A 82 10.68 -0.79 8.94
N GLY A 83 10.21 -1.66 8.04
CA GLY A 83 10.81 -1.86 6.73
C GLY A 83 9.77 -1.71 5.63
N SER A 84 10.17 -1.29 4.44
CA SER A 84 9.30 -1.00 3.30
C SER A 84 9.95 -1.45 2.00
N ASP A 85 9.15 -1.54 0.93
CA ASP A 85 9.65 -1.62 -0.43
C ASP A 85 10.66 -2.78 -0.63
N ALA A 86 10.28 -3.98 -0.18
CA ALA A 86 11.11 -5.17 -0.33
C ALA A 86 11.09 -5.72 -1.76
N HIS A 87 9.97 -5.52 -2.48
CA HIS A 87 9.78 -5.98 -3.85
C HIS A 87 10.29 -7.40 -4.06
N ILE A 88 9.79 -8.31 -3.23
CA ILE A 88 10.33 -9.68 -3.14
C ILE A 88 10.19 -10.41 -4.47
N TRP A 89 11.33 -10.90 -4.95
CA TRP A 89 11.40 -11.85 -6.05
C TRP A 89 11.96 -13.18 -5.57
N PRO A 90 11.51 -14.31 -6.13
CA PRO A 90 12.06 -15.63 -5.82
C PRO A 90 13.59 -15.65 -6.00
N HIS A 91 14.27 -16.27 -5.05
CA HIS A 91 15.74 -16.41 -5.02
C HIS A 91 16.52 -15.10 -4.92
N ASN A 92 15.88 -13.98 -4.55
CA ASN A 92 16.54 -12.70 -4.37
C ASN A 92 16.31 -12.15 -2.95
N GLU A 93 16.95 -12.74 -1.96
CA GLU A 93 17.00 -12.18 -0.61
C GLU A 93 18.13 -11.15 -0.51
N THR A 94 17.79 -9.88 -0.41
CA THR A 94 18.75 -8.78 -0.37
C THR A 94 19.53 -8.76 0.96
N ILE A 95 20.69 -8.07 0.96
CA ILE A 95 21.47 -7.89 2.18
C ILE A 95 20.69 -7.10 3.26
N MET A 96 19.81 -6.17 2.83
CA MET A 96 18.94 -5.41 3.76
C MET A 96 17.82 -6.27 4.35
N MET A 97 17.25 -7.18 3.59
CA MET A 97 16.30 -8.17 4.12
C MET A 97 16.95 -9.06 5.18
N LYS A 98 18.20 -9.48 4.97
CA LYS A 98 19.01 -10.25 5.97
C LYS A 98 19.29 -9.41 7.21
N ALA A 99 19.69 -8.16 7.04
CA ALA A 99 19.93 -7.23 8.15
C ALA A 99 18.67 -6.97 8.97
N PHE A 100 17.52 -6.78 8.31
CA PHE A 100 16.22 -6.61 8.96
C PHE A 100 15.85 -7.84 9.79
N ALA A 101 15.99 -9.04 9.22
CA ALA A 101 15.75 -10.29 9.93
C ALA A 101 16.67 -10.47 11.14
N ARG A 102 17.96 -10.16 10.99
CA ARG A 102 18.93 -10.23 12.08
C ARG A 102 18.59 -9.24 13.20
N LEU A 103 18.41 -7.96 12.88
CA LEU A 103 18.05 -6.95 13.88
C LEU A 103 16.70 -7.23 14.53
N SER A 104 15.74 -7.81 13.82
CA SER A 104 14.47 -8.23 14.44
C SER A 104 14.69 -9.20 15.59
N LYS A 105 15.64 -10.13 15.48
CA LYS A 105 15.98 -11.11 16.52
C LYS A 105 16.82 -10.51 17.65
N GLU A 106 17.72 -9.59 17.34
CA GLU A 106 18.59 -8.92 18.31
C GLU A 106 17.81 -7.91 19.16
N LEU A 107 17.01 -7.05 18.52
CA LEU A 107 16.27 -5.98 19.21
C LEU A 107 14.98 -6.48 19.86
N LYS A 108 14.42 -7.60 19.39
CA LYS A 108 13.14 -8.16 19.85
C LYS A 108 12.05 -7.07 19.95
N PRO A 109 11.73 -6.40 18.84
CA PRO A 109 10.83 -5.25 18.86
C PRO A 109 9.44 -5.64 19.39
N ARG A 110 8.72 -4.65 19.94
CA ARG A 110 7.32 -4.81 20.36
C ARG A 110 6.40 -4.91 19.14
N VAL A 111 6.76 -4.22 18.07
CA VAL A 111 6.03 -4.19 16.80
C VAL A 111 7.00 -4.34 15.63
N ILE A 112 6.62 -5.12 14.65
CA ILE A 112 7.23 -5.09 13.31
C ILE A 112 6.19 -4.55 12.34
N VAL A 113 6.58 -3.53 11.58
CA VAL A 113 5.76 -2.98 10.49
C VAL A 113 6.43 -3.27 9.15
N LEU A 114 5.72 -3.98 8.28
CA LEU A 114 6.02 -4.08 6.86
C LEU A 114 5.23 -2.95 6.17
N ASN A 115 5.94 -1.88 5.81
CA ASN A 115 5.31 -0.64 5.37
C ASN A 115 5.09 -0.59 3.86
N GLY A 116 4.44 -1.62 3.32
CA GLY A 116 3.98 -1.70 1.94
C GLY A 116 5.05 -2.06 0.91
N ASP A 117 4.58 -2.41 -0.28
CA ASP A 117 5.38 -2.85 -1.42
C ASP A 117 6.36 -4.00 -1.04
N ILE A 118 5.85 -4.95 -0.26
CA ILE A 118 6.59 -6.15 0.13
C ILE A 118 6.63 -7.14 -1.03
N LEU A 119 5.53 -7.33 -1.73
CA LEU A 119 5.49 -8.05 -3.00
C LEU A 119 5.75 -7.08 -4.14
N ASP A 120 6.33 -7.56 -5.24
CA ASP A 120 6.44 -6.74 -6.45
C ASP A 120 5.18 -6.82 -7.33
N GLY A 121 4.59 -8.01 -7.46
CA GLY A 121 3.39 -8.22 -8.26
C GLY A 121 3.58 -7.85 -9.74
N ALA A 122 4.79 -8.00 -10.27
CA ALA A 122 5.15 -7.57 -11.63
C ALA A 122 4.25 -8.19 -12.70
N ARG A 123 3.85 -9.45 -12.54
CA ARG A 123 3.05 -10.18 -13.52
C ARG A 123 1.63 -9.65 -13.68
N VAL A 124 1.08 -9.01 -12.67
CA VAL A 124 -0.26 -8.41 -12.66
C VAL A 124 -0.20 -6.88 -12.67
N SER A 125 0.95 -6.33 -13.02
CA SER A 125 1.13 -4.88 -13.16
C SER A 125 0.31 -4.35 -14.34
N ARG A 126 -0.27 -3.16 -14.17
CA ARG A 126 -0.88 -2.39 -15.27
C ARG A 126 0.12 -1.83 -16.27
N HIS A 127 1.39 -1.76 -15.88
CA HIS A 127 2.48 -1.35 -16.77
C HIS A 127 2.91 -2.54 -17.62
N GLY A 128 3.13 -2.32 -18.91
CA GLY A 128 3.57 -3.37 -19.83
C GLY A 128 4.89 -3.99 -19.36
N SER A 129 5.02 -5.29 -19.52
CA SER A 129 6.28 -5.98 -19.27
C SER A 129 7.30 -5.57 -20.35
N LEU A 130 8.54 -5.31 -19.94
CA LEU A 130 9.63 -5.11 -20.88
C LEU A 130 9.93 -6.42 -21.63
N LEU A 131 10.34 -6.32 -22.89
CA LEU A 131 10.70 -7.47 -23.70
C LEU A 131 11.87 -8.23 -23.03
N GLY A 132 11.65 -9.52 -22.73
CA GLY A 132 12.63 -10.36 -22.02
C GLY A 132 12.52 -10.32 -20.49
N GLN A 133 11.66 -9.50 -19.91
CA GLN A 133 11.39 -9.49 -18.49
C GLN A 133 10.52 -10.71 -18.11
N ASN A 134 11.16 -11.74 -17.54
CA ASN A 134 10.48 -12.91 -17.01
C ASN A 134 9.98 -12.65 -15.59
N ALA A 135 8.87 -11.90 -15.46
CA ALA A 135 8.23 -11.68 -14.17
C ALA A 135 7.83 -13.03 -13.54
N PRO A 136 8.14 -13.26 -12.25
CA PRO A 136 7.81 -14.49 -11.56
C PRO A 136 6.29 -14.69 -11.48
N LYS A 137 5.87 -15.94 -11.25
CA LYS A 137 4.47 -16.20 -10.90
C LYS A 137 4.19 -15.59 -9.53
N LEU A 138 3.01 -15.03 -9.35
CA LEU A 138 2.58 -14.46 -8.07
C LEU A 138 2.71 -15.46 -6.91
N THR A 139 2.36 -16.72 -7.14
CA THR A 139 2.54 -17.78 -6.13
C THR A 139 4.00 -17.98 -5.71
N ALA A 140 4.95 -17.77 -6.62
CA ALA A 140 6.37 -17.86 -6.31
C ALA A 140 6.85 -16.66 -5.48
N GLU A 141 6.34 -15.45 -5.76
CA GLU A 141 6.60 -14.25 -4.93
C GLU A 141 6.02 -14.43 -3.51
N ILE A 142 4.76 -14.88 -3.39
CA ILE A 142 4.12 -15.17 -2.10
C ILE A 142 4.92 -16.20 -1.30
N ASN A 143 5.37 -17.28 -1.94
CA ASN A 143 6.19 -18.29 -1.26
C ASN A 143 7.55 -17.73 -0.80
N ALA A 144 8.19 -16.90 -1.62
CA ALA A 144 9.43 -16.24 -1.23
C ALA A 144 9.21 -15.26 -0.06
N ALA A 145 8.08 -14.54 -0.05
CA ALA A 145 7.70 -13.67 1.06
C ALA A 145 7.48 -14.47 2.35
N HIS A 146 6.78 -15.60 2.30
CA HIS A 146 6.64 -16.49 3.46
C HIS A 146 8.01 -16.96 3.97
N GLN A 147 8.90 -17.43 3.09
CA GLN A 147 10.23 -17.89 3.47
C GLN A 147 11.01 -16.80 4.21
N TRP A 148 11.00 -15.57 3.72
CA TRP A 148 11.69 -14.46 4.37
C TRP A 148 11.01 -14.05 5.67
N ILE A 149 9.68 -13.85 5.68
CA ILE A 149 8.90 -13.46 6.86
C ILE A 149 9.07 -14.47 8.00
N ASP A 150 9.19 -15.76 7.70
CA ASP A 150 9.41 -16.79 8.70
C ASP A 150 10.78 -16.68 9.38
N THR A 151 11.74 -15.99 8.78
CA THR A 151 13.04 -15.69 9.40
C THR A 151 12.98 -14.59 10.44
N LEU A 152 11.92 -13.76 10.44
CA LEU A 152 11.78 -12.62 11.35
C LEU A 152 11.46 -13.06 12.78
N TYR A 153 11.82 -12.22 13.75
CA TYR A 153 11.28 -12.32 15.11
C TYR A 153 9.74 -12.16 15.06
N LYS A 154 9.03 -12.85 15.94
CA LYS A 154 7.57 -12.88 15.95
C LYS A 154 7.02 -12.17 17.20
N PRO A 155 6.95 -10.81 17.20
CA PRO A 155 6.27 -10.07 18.27
C PRO A 155 4.76 -10.30 18.22
N ALA A 156 4.07 -9.91 19.29
CA ALA A 156 2.61 -9.99 19.34
C ALA A 156 1.95 -9.10 18.25
N GLU A 157 2.53 -7.91 18.02
CA GLU A 157 2.04 -6.96 17.04
C GLU A 157 2.87 -7.01 15.75
N ARG A 158 2.23 -7.41 14.65
CA ARG A 158 2.80 -7.48 13.31
C ARG A 158 1.83 -6.83 12.35
N VAL A 159 2.24 -5.73 11.76
CA VAL A 159 1.40 -4.90 10.90
C VAL A 159 1.96 -4.86 9.49
N TRP A 160 1.08 -4.94 8.51
CA TRP A 160 1.39 -4.74 7.11
C TRP A 160 0.52 -3.59 6.58
N THR A 161 1.11 -2.43 6.36
CA THR A 161 0.40 -1.34 5.68
C THR A 161 0.44 -1.57 4.18
N MET A 162 -0.68 -1.37 3.49
CA MET A 162 -0.79 -1.70 2.08
C MET A 162 -0.03 -0.72 1.19
N GLY A 163 0.87 -1.26 0.37
CA GLY A 163 1.53 -0.55 -0.71
C GLY A 163 0.78 -0.67 -2.03
N ASN A 164 1.20 0.11 -3.03
CA ASN A 164 0.56 0.05 -4.36
C ASN A 164 0.90 -1.23 -5.14
N HIS A 165 2.05 -1.85 -4.87
CA HIS A 165 2.40 -3.13 -5.45
C HIS A 165 1.63 -4.27 -4.79
N ASP A 166 1.45 -4.23 -3.48
CA ASP A 166 0.64 -5.21 -2.75
C ASP A 166 -0.82 -5.22 -3.25
N GLN A 167 -1.34 -4.06 -3.68
CA GLN A 167 -2.69 -3.91 -4.23
C GLN A 167 -2.83 -4.40 -5.68
N ARG A 168 -1.73 -4.70 -6.38
CA ARG A 168 -1.79 -5.05 -7.81
C ARG A 168 -2.70 -6.23 -8.11
N VAL A 169 -2.72 -7.22 -7.22
CA VAL A 169 -3.56 -8.42 -7.38
C VAL A 169 -5.02 -8.06 -7.27
N ASP A 170 -5.41 -7.35 -6.20
CA ASP A 170 -6.78 -6.95 -5.94
C ASP A 170 -7.28 -6.04 -7.06
N ASN A 171 -6.46 -5.07 -7.48
CA ASN A 171 -6.78 -4.19 -8.61
C ASN A 171 -6.90 -4.94 -9.94
N TYR A 172 -6.05 -5.95 -10.18
CA TYR A 172 -6.13 -6.76 -11.39
C TYR A 172 -7.44 -7.56 -11.43
N LEU A 173 -7.82 -8.21 -10.34
CA LEU A 173 -9.07 -8.95 -10.24
C LEU A 173 -10.28 -8.03 -10.42
N ALA A 174 -10.33 -6.93 -9.69
CA ALA A 174 -11.44 -5.97 -9.78
C ALA A 174 -11.64 -5.40 -11.19
N ASN A 175 -10.55 -5.23 -11.96
CA ASN A 175 -10.63 -4.63 -13.30
C ASN A 175 -10.79 -5.65 -14.44
N ASN A 176 -10.31 -6.90 -14.27
CA ASN A 176 -10.25 -7.87 -15.36
C ASN A 176 -11.10 -9.12 -15.12
N ALA A 177 -11.40 -9.45 -13.87
CA ALA A 177 -12.16 -10.64 -13.52
C ALA A 177 -12.95 -10.43 -12.20
N PRO A 178 -13.85 -9.42 -12.14
CA PRO A 178 -14.58 -9.10 -10.92
C PRO A 178 -15.46 -10.25 -10.41
N GLU A 179 -15.86 -11.15 -11.31
CA GLU A 179 -16.62 -12.35 -10.97
C GLU A 179 -15.81 -13.39 -10.17
N LEU A 180 -14.49 -13.23 -10.09
CA LEU A 180 -13.60 -14.10 -9.32
C LEU A 180 -13.20 -13.50 -7.96
N ASP A 181 -13.71 -12.34 -7.61
CA ASP A 181 -13.31 -11.60 -6.41
C ASP A 181 -13.51 -12.45 -5.12
N ASP A 182 -14.67 -13.06 -4.98
CA ASP A 182 -14.99 -13.92 -3.84
C ASP A 182 -14.18 -15.23 -3.82
N TYR A 183 -13.72 -15.70 -4.99
CA TYR A 183 -13.01 -16.96 -5.12
C TYR A 183 -11.49 -16.83 -4.93
N ALA A 184 -10.91 -15.73 -5.38
CA ALA A 184 -9.45 -15.57 -5.44
C ALA A 184 -8.80 -15.40 -4.05
N GLY A 185 -9.54 -14.89 -3.08
CA GLY A 185 -9.03 -14.51 -1.76
C GLY A 185 -8.12 -13.27 -1.84
N ARG A 186 -7.88 -12.63 -0.72
CA ARG A 186 -7.08 -11.42 -0.58
C ARG A 186 -5.63 -11.72 -0.19
N LEU A 187 -4.75 -10.74 -0.38
CA LEU A 187 -3.38 -10.85 0.12
C LEU A 187 -3.34 -11.12 1.63
N SER A 188 -4.21 -10.46 2.40
CA SER A 188 -4.36 -10.67 3.85
C SER A 188 -4.65 -12.12 4.24
N ASP A 189 -5.40 -12.86 3.42
CA ASP A 189 -5.74 -14.26 3.67
C ASP A 189 -4.51 -15.18 3.53
N ARG A 190 -3.52 -14.73 2.78
CA ARG A 190 -2.24 -15.44 2.61
C ARG A 190 -1.29 -15.24 3.78
N PHE A 191 -1.47 -14.17 4.57
CA PHE A 191 -0.63 -13.83 5.72
C PHE A 191 -1.47 -13.54 6.98
N PRO A 192 -2.29 -14.49 7.45
CA PRO A 192 -3.28 -14.24 8.51
C PRO A 192 -2.67 -13.84 9.86
N GLN A 193 -1.36 -14.01 10.03
CA GLN A 193 -0.64 -13.60 11.21
C GLN A 193 -0.26 -12.11 11.21
N TRP A 194 -0.54 -11.38 10.12
CA TRP A 194 -0.29 -9.94 9.98
C TRP A 194 -1.60 -9.17 10.00
N LYS A 195 -1.60 -8.02 10.65
CA LYS A 195 -2.73 -7.09 10.64
C LYS A 195 -2.57 -6.15 9.45
N PHE A 196 -3.44 -6.27 8.47
CA PHE A 196 -3.42 -5.43 7.27
C PHE A 196 -4.24 -4.17 7.49
N CYS A 197 -3.71 -3.00 7.07
CA CYS A 197 -4.36 -1.71 7.14
C CYS A 197 -3.78 -0.73 6.11
N TRP A 198 -4.42 0.43 5.94
CA TRP A 198 -3.87 1.51 5.11
C TRP A 198 -2.77 2.29 5.83
N ALA A 199 -2.91 2.46 7.13
CA ALA A 199 -1.93 3.09 8.00
C ALA A 199 -2.00 2.48 9.41
N THR A 200 -0.91 2.57 10.16
CA THR A 200 -0.93 2.27 11.60
C THR A 200 -0.52 3.48 12.40
N MET A 201 -1.22 3.68 13.51
CA MET A 201 -0.90 4.69 14.50
C MET A 201 -0.23 4.03 15.69
N ILE A 202 1.00 4.41 15.99
CA ILE A 202 1.74 3.90 17.15
C ILE A 202 2.00 5.11 18.07
N ASN A 203 1.18 5.27 19.11
CA ASN A 203 1.11 6.51 19.88
C ASN A 203 0.93 7.73 18.94
N ASN A 204 1.91 8.64 18.86
CA ASN A 204 1.90 9.82 17.98
C ASN A 204 2.78 9.61 16.74
N LEU A 205 2.94 8.38 16.28
CA LEU A 205 3.66 8.04 15.04
C LEU A 205 2.69 7.40 14.05
N GLU A 206 2.49 8.05 12.92
CA GLU A 206 1.78 7.48 11.78
C GLU A 206 2.75 6.73 10.88
N VAL A 207 2.46 5.48 10.54
CA VAL A 207 3.22 4.69 9.56
C VAL A 207 2.28 4.30 8.43
N ARG A 208 2.62 4.71 7.20
CA ARG A 208 1.84 4.42 6.00
C ARG A 208 2.75 4.36 4.78
N HIS A 209 2.37 3.57 3.80
CA HIS A 209 3.23 3.41 2.63
C HIS A 209 3.33 4.70 1.79
N ARG A 210 2.21 5.29 1.41
CA ARG A 210 2.17 6.52 0.60
C ARG A 210 1.45 7.64 1.31
N PHE A 211 2.04 8.84 1.27
CA PHE A 211 1.36 10.04 1.72
C PHE A 211 1.72 11.23 0.82
N ARG A 212 2.90 11.79 0.95
CA ARG A 212 3.41 12.86 0.08
C ARG A 212 4.58 12.33 -0.75
N SER A 213 4.84 12.99 -1.85
CA SER A 213 5.92 12.65 -2.78
C SER A 213 6.89 13.82 -2.97
N GLY A 214 7.97 13.59 -3.72
CA GLY A 214 8.99 14.58 -4.04
C GLY A 214 10.23 14.48 -3.15
N ILE A 215 11.12 15.46 -3.24
CA ILE A 215 12.43 15.46 -2.57
C ILE A 215 12.32 15.52 -1.04
N HIS A 216 11.26 16.11 -0.54
CA HIS A 216 11.00 16.29 0.88
C HIS A 216 9.72 15.57 1.31
N ALA A 217 9.47 14.37 0.77
CA ALA A 217 8.24 13.64 1.00
C ALA A 217 8.00 13.37 2.50
N GLY A 218 9.01 12.91 3.23
CA GLY A 218 8.91 12.68 4.67
C GLY A 218 8.58 13.96 5.45
N TRP A 219 9.31 15.06 5.20
CA TRP A 219 9.05 16.34 5.83
C TRP A 219 7.63 16.86 5.55
N ASN A 220 7.22 16.83 4.29
CA ASN A 220 5.87 17.23 3.87
C ASN A 220 4.80 16.34 4.51
N SER A 221 5.05 15.05 4.64
CA SER A 221 4.14 14.12 5.28
C SER A 221 3.91 14.45 6.75
N ALA A 222 4.98 14.66 7.53
CA ALA A 222 4.89 15.05 8.94
C ALA A 222 4.28 16.45 9.12
N LEU A 223 4.56 17.38 8.22
CA LEU A 223 3.96 18.72 8.25
C LEU A 223 2.44 18.64 8.05
N HIS A 224 1.97 17.81 7.11
CA HIS A 224 0.54 17.68 6.82
C HIS A 224 -0.23 16.86 7.85
N SER A 225 0.37 15.82 8.39
CA SER A 225 -0.28 15.01 9.45
C SER A 225 -0.30 15.74 10.80
N GLY A 226 0.64 16.66 11.01
CA GLY A 226 0.81 17.37 12.29
C GLY A 226 1.46 16.49 13.38
N ILE A 227 1.90 15.28 13.05
CA ILE A 227 2.57 14.32 13.93
C ILE A 227 3.77 13.69 13.23
N SER A 228 4.56 12.88 13.94
CA SER A 228 5.64 12.11 13.31
C SER A 228 5.06 11.12 12.30
N THR A 229 5.69 11.00 11.13
CA THR A 229 5.19 10.15 10.03
C THR A 229 6.33 9.37 9.39
N VAL A 230 6.12 8.07 9.18
CA VAL A 230 6.99 7.20 8.38
C VAL A 230 6.31 6.85 7.08
N THR A 231 7.00 7.05 5.97
CA THR A 231 6.55 6.68 4.63
C THR A 231 7.55 5.76 3.92
N GLY A 232 7.06 4.97 2.97
CA GLY A 232 7.83 4.21 1.98
C GLY A 232 7.66 4.80 0.59
N HIS A 233 7.56 3.93 -0.44
CA HIS A 233 7.19 4.26 -1.82
C HIS A 233 8.22 5.09 -2.60
N THR A 234 8.86 6.07 -1.98
CA THR A 234 9.86 6.92 -2.64
C THR A 234 11.22 6.23 -2.74
N HIS A 235 11.40 5.14 -2.01
CA HIS A 235 12.66 4.40 -1.84
C HIS A 235 13.79 5.24 -1.24
N GLN A 236 13.51 6.47 -0.78
CA GLN A 236 14.50 7.33 -0.14
C GLN A 236 14.63 6.97 1.34
N LEU A 237 15.84 7.04 1.87
CA LEU A 237 16.12 6.91 3.30
C LEU A 237 16.47 8.29 3.86
N GLN A 238 15.54 8.89 4.60
CA GLN A 238 15.72 10.24 5.13
C GLN A 238 14.98 10.43 6.43
N VAL A 239 15.62 11.11 7.38
CA VAL A 239 15.01 11.54 8.64
C VAL A 239 15.13 13.05 8.75
N THR A 240 14.01 13.75 8.87
CA THR A 240 13.97 15.22 8.95
C THR A 240 13.11 15.66 10.13
N ALA A 241 13.63 16.58 10.93
CA ALA A 241 12.88 17.18 12.02
C ALA A 241 11.96 18.31 11.51
N VAL A 242 10.67 18.23 11.85
CA VAL A 242 9.68 19.28 11.63
C VAL A 242 9.36 19.91 12.98
N ARG A 243 9.71 21.18 13.16
CA ARG A 243 9.47 21.91 14.41
C ARG A 243 8.34 22.89 14.25
N ASN A 244 7.40 22.88 15.18
CA ASN A 244 6.32 23.84 15.28
C ASN A 244 5.98 24.13 16.75
N ARG A 245 4.86 24.84 17.01
CA ARG A 245 4.45 25.17 18.39
C ARG A 245 4.11 23.97 19.26
N ASN A 246 3.80 22.84 18.66
CA ASN A 246 3.43 21.60 19.36
C ASN A 246 4.66 20.72 19.64
N GLY A 247 5.85 21.16 19.29
CA GLY A 247 7.09 20.43 19.52
C GLY A 247 7.81 20.00 18.24
N THR A 248 8.58 18.93 18.35
CA THR A 248 9.32 18.34 17.24
C THR A 248 8.60 17.07 16.78
N HIS A 249 8.31 17.01 15.49
CA HIS A 249 7.81 15.83 14.79
C HIS A 249 8.86 15.35 13.79
N TRP A 250 8.82 14.09 13.41
CA TRP A 250 9.79 13.49 12.51
C TRP A 250 9.11 13.12 11.19
N GLY A 251 9.61 13.65 10.09
CA GLY A 251 9.30 13.18 8.74
C GLY A 251 10.32 12.15 8.32
N ILE A 252 9.89 10.91 8.11
CA ILE A 252 10.78 9.77 7.91
C ILE A 252 10.40 9.10 6.59
N GLU A 253 11.37 8.94 5.71
CA GLU A 253 11.30 8.06 4.55
C GLU A 253 12.17 6.86 4.87
N CYS A 254 11.57 5.66 4.88
CA CYS A 254 12.23 4.50 5.51
C CYS A 254 13.16 3.70 4.59
N GLY A 255 13.48 4.23 3.41
CA GLY A 255 14.31 3.51 2.44
C GLY A 255 13.60 2.31 1.83
N MET A 256 14.36 1.38 1.31
CA MET A 256 13.84 0.14 0.77
C MET A 256 14.62 -1.08 1.27
N LEU A 257 13.92 -2.17 1.52
CA LEU A 257 14.53 -3.47 1.82
C LEU A 257 15.03 -4.17 0.55
N GLY A 258 14.51 -3.74 -0.62
CA GLY A 258 14.91 -4.21 -1.92
C GLY A 258 16.30 -3.72 -2.34
N ASP A 259 16.75 -4.19 -3.51
CA ASP A 259 17.96 -3.75 -4.15
C ASP A 259 17.61 -2.88 -5.38
N PRO A 260 17.95 -1.57 -5.38
CA PRO A 260 17.63 -0.68 -6.50
C PRO A 260 18.22 -1.12 -7.84
N SER A 261 19.27 -1.93 -7.84
CA SER A 261 19.94 -2.45 -9.05
C SER A 261 19.28 -3.72 -9.61
N HIS A 262 18.28 -4.26 -8.90
CA HIS A 262 17.64 -5.50 -9.32
C HIS A 262 16.74 -5.29 -10.55
N LYS A 263 16.58 -6.35 -11.36
CA LYS A 263 15.75 -6.38 -12.58
C LYS A 263 14.31 -5.93 -12.40
N ALA A 264 13.75 -6.05 -11.18
CA ALA A 264 12.41 -5.53 -10.86
C ALA A 264 12.29 -4.03 -11.13
N PHE A 265 13.40 -3.28 -11.14
CA PHE A 265 13.45 -1.83 -11.32
C PHE A 265 13.97 -1.38 -12.69
N GLU A 266 14.18 -2.30 -13.66
CA GLU A 266 14.63 -1.96 -15.02
C GLU A 266 13.67 -0.95 -15.72
N TYR A 267 12.39 -0.96 -15.35
CA TYR A 267 11.39 0.01 -15.87
C TYR A 267 11.71 1.47 -15.49
N ALA A 268 12.55 1.69 -14.51
CA ALA A 268 12.94 3.04 -14.07
C ALA A 268 14.02 3.68 -14.96
N GLU A 269 14.51 2.97 -16.00
CA GLU A 269 15.44 3.47 -17.03
C GLU A 269 16.64 4.24 -16.44
N GLY A 270 17.18 3.78 -15.31
CA GLY A 270 18.30 4.43 -14.63
C GLY A 270 17.92 5.67 -13.80
N SER A 271 16.65 6.02 -13.71
CA SER A 271 16.18 7.15 -12.87
C SER A 271 16.17 6.87 -11.37
N THR A 272 16.67 5.72 -10.94
CA THR A 272 16.73 5.26 -9.54
C THR A 272 17.75 6.01 -8.66
N SER A 273 18.28 7.12 -9.13
CA SER A 273 19.38 7.86 -8.48
C SER A 273 19.16 8.27 -7.02
N ARG A 274 17.91 8.15 -6.50
CA ARG A 274 17.56 8.48 -5.11
C ARG A 274 17.18 7.29 -4.26
N ALA A 275 17.06 6.11 -4.84
CA ALA A 275 16.71 4.91 -4.08
C ALA A 275 17.88 4.52 -3.18
N GLN A 276 17.58 4.29 -1.92
CA GLN A 276 18.55 3.93 -0.89
C GLN A 276 18.06 2.69 -0.14
N SER A 277 18.88 1.66 -0.13
CA SER A 277 18.59 0.48 0.67
C SER A 277 18.75 0.79 2.15
N GLY A 278 17.71 0.54 2.93
CA GLY A 278 17.69 0.82 4.36
C GLY A 278 16.34 0.53 5.01
N PHE A 279 16.29 0.76 6.32
CA PHE A 279 15.08 0.69 7.12
C PHE A 279 15.22 1.47 8.43
N VAL A 280 14.18 1.54 9.25
CA VAL A 280 14.11 2.43 10.40
C VAL A 280 13.81 1.67 11.69
N VAL A 281 14.44 2.10 12.78
CA VAL A 281 14.17 1.69 14.15
C VAL A 281 13.65 2.89 14.93
N VAL A 282 12.48 2.73 15.56
CA VAL A 282 11.89 3.75 16.43
C VAL A 282 11.80 3.20 17.84
N THR A 283 12.27 3.98 18.82
CA THR A 283 12.21 3.60 20.24
C THR A 283 11.22 4.49 20.97
N PHE A 284 10.40 3.87 21.82
CA PHE A 284 9.52 4.56 22.76
C PHE A 284 10.01 4.39 24.19
N ARG A 285 9.89 5.47 25.00
CA ARG A 285 10.17 5.50 26.45
C ARG A 285 9.05 6.27 27.14
N ASN A 286 8.35 5.63 28.06
CA ASN A 286 7.18 6.20 28.74
C ASN A 286 6.15 6.82 27.76
N GLY A 287 5.84 6.09 26.67
CA GLY A 287 4.96 6.55 25.63
C GLY A 287 5.52 7.61 24.68
N ILE A 288 6.74 8.13 24.93
CA ILE A 288 7.35 9.19 24.14
C ILE A 288 8.30 8.58 23.10
N MET A 289 8.12 9.01 21.83
CA MET A 289 8.99 8.64 20.74
C MET A 289 10.36 9.29 20.88
N MET A 290 11.41 8.49 20.87
CA MET A 290 12.80 8.95 20.79
C MET A 290 13.16 9.33 19.33
N PRO A 291 14.23 10.09 19.09
CA PRO A 291 14.72 10.31 17.73
C PRO A 291 14.85 9.00 16.97
N PRO A 292 14.33 8.93 15.73
CA PRO A 292 14.40 7.71 14.93
C PRO A 292 15.84 7.40 14.51
N GLU A 293 16.14 6.12 14.38
CA GLU A 293 17.44 5.60 13.96
C GLU A 293 17.31 4.92 12.62
N THR A 294 18.27 5.14 11.71
CA THR A 294 18.33 4.49 10.40
C THR A 294 19.29 3.29 10.42
N VAL A 295 18.97 2.31 9.61
CA VAL A 295 19.90 1.27 9.18
C VAL A 295 20.20 1.53 7.71
N GLU A 296 21.46 1.74 7.40
CA GLU A 296 21.91 2.21 6.10
C GLU A 296 22.90 1.23 5.46
N LEU A 297 22.98 1.26 4.12
CA LEU A 297 23.98 0.52 3.38
C LEU A 297 25.19 1.43 3.14
N ILE A 298 26.34 1.11 3.74
CA ILE A 298 27.60 1.82 3.57
C ILE A 298 28.61 0.80 3.01
N ASP A 299 29.22 1.13 1.89
CA ASP A 299 30.16 0.24 1.18
C ASP A 299 29.62 -1.19 1.00
N GLY A 300 28.35 -1.31 0.63
CA GLY A 300 27.67 -2.58 0.39
C GLY A 300 27.36 -3.38 1.68
N ARG A 301 27.52 -2.81 2.86
CA ARG A 301 27.31 -3.46 4.15
C ARG A 301 26.31 -2.68 5.01
N PRO A 302 25.30 -3.35 5.61
CA PRO A 302 24.36 -2.71 6.51
C PRO A 302 25.03 -2.26 7.82
N VAL A 303 24.76 -1.03 8.20
CA VAL A 303 25.31 -0.40 9.41
C VAL A 303 24.19 0.06 10.34
N PHE A 304 24.32 -0.23 11.62
CA PHE A 304 23.44 0.27 12.68
C PHE A 304 24.26 0.67 13.91
N ARG A 305 24.07 1.90 14.40
CA ARG A 305 24.78 2.43 15.57
C ARG A 305 26.30 2.27 15.46
N GLY A 306 26.84 2.52 14.28
CA GLY A 306 28.29 2.42 14.03
C GLY A 306 28.84 0.99 13.88
N ASN A 307 28.00 -0.04 13.92
CA ASN A 307 28.40 -1.43 13.79
C ASN A 307 27.90 -2.06 12.49
N TRP A 308 28.73 -2.91 11.88
CA TRP A 308 28.31 -3.77 10.79
C TRP A 308 27.34 -4.84 11.29
N ILE A 309 26.21 -5.01 10.61
CA ILE A 309 25.19 -5.96 11.04
C ILE A 309 25.36 -7.33 10.38
N VAL A 310 25.74 -7.38 9.09
CA VAL A 310 25.84 -8.60 8.28
C VAL A 310 27.21 -8.68 7.65
#